data_afd87ae82460b7b60916c383db4341e2
#
_entry.id   afd87ae82460b7b60916c383db4341e2
#
_cell.length_a   1.000
_cell.length_b   1.000
_cell.length_c   1.000
_cell.angle_alpha   90.00
_cell.angle_beta   90.00
_cell.angle_gamma   90.00
#
_symmetry.space_group_name_H-M   'P 1'
#
loop_
_entity.id
_entity.type
_entity.pdbx_description
1 polymer ?
#
loop_
_entity_poly.entity_id
_entity_poly.type
_entity_poly.pdbx_seq_one_letter_code
_entity_poly.pdbx_strand_id
1 'polypeptide(L)'
;MQAADGKKYLTDVANTEQLFRLIQSVPSPKAEPFKLWIAQVAKERLDQMQDPELSIEQAMADYKRLGYSDNWINQRLKSIEIRKDLTDEWKKRGLEEGLHFATLTDIIYKSWSDMTSKEYKRFKGLRKENLRDNMTNKELVLNMLAELSTKEISEASEPDTFSEHINVAQQGGEVARSPIRAGSQNREKRYLTAQRPKDN
;
A
#
# COMPACT_ATOMS: atom_id res chain seq x y z
N MET A 1 3.07 33.44 0.29
CA MET A 1 3.92 32.87 -0.77
C MET A 1 4.91 33.92 -1.24
N GLN A 2 6.07 33.51 -1.70
CA GLN A 2 7.03 34.41 -2.34
C GLN A 2 6.79 34.40 -3.86
N ALA A 3 6.52 35.56 -4.43
CA ALA A 3 6.29 35.69 -5.88
C ALA A 3 7.60 35.78 -6.67
N ALA A 4 7.52 35.71 -8.00
CA ALA A 4 8.69 35.78 -8.89
C ALA A 4 9.46 37.11 -8.77
N ASP A 5 8.84 38.19 -8.27
CA ASP A 5 9.44 39.49 -7.98
C ASP A 5 10.19 39.54 -6.65
N GLY A 6 10.27 38.41 -5.91
CA GLY A 6 10.94 38.31 -4.61
C GLY A 6 10.13 38.82 -3.42
N LYS A 7 8.96 39.43 -3.62
CA LYS A 7 8.10 39.95 -2.53
C LYS A 7 7.25 38.85 -1.93
N LYS A 8 6.90 39.05 -0.65
CA LYS A 8 5.98 38.16 0.08
C LYS A 8 4.57 38.76 0.05
N TYR A 9 3.63 37.98 -0.47
CA TYR A 9 2.20 38.33 -0.47
C TYR A 9 1.43 37.40 0.46
N LEU A 10 0.45 37.97 1.16
CA LEU A 10 -0.62 37.17 1.79
C LEU A 10 -1.42 36.52 0.66
N THR A 11 -1.55 35.22 0.71
CA THR A 11 -2.27 34.44 -0.30
C THR A 11 -3.24 33.53 0.43
N ASP A 12 -4.51 33.62 0.07
CA ASP A 12 -5.51 32.68 0.56
C ASP A 12 -5.20 31.29 0.00
N VAL A 13 -5.33 30.30 0.87
CA VAL A 13 -5.14 28.89 0.52
C VAL A 13 -6.43 28.15 0.79
N ALA A 14 -6.75 27.19 -0.08
CA ALA A 14 -7.90 26.31 0.06
C ALA A 14 -7.43 24.86 0.01
N ASN A 15 -8.03 24.01 0.83
CA ASN A 15 -7.90 22.56 0.69
C ASN A 15 -8.81 22.07 -0.46
N THR A 16 -8.70 20.78 -0.80
CA THR A 16 -9.45 20.20 -1.93
C THR A 16 -10.97 20.32 -1.75
N GLU A 17 -11.48 20.12 -0.54
CA GLU A 17 -12.91 20.26 -0.22
C GLU A 17 -13.39 21.70 -0.43
N GLN A 18 -12.66 22.66 0.10
CA GLN A 18 -12.97 24.09 -0.07
C GLN A 18 -12.93 24.50 -1.55
N LEU A 19 -11.94 23.98 -2.30
CA LEU A 19 -11.85 24.22 -3.74
C LEU A 19 -13.08 23.69 -4.48
N PHE A 20 -13.52 22.47 -4.17
CA PHE A 20 -14.73 21.92 -4.79
C PHE A 20 -15.99 22.73 -4.46
N ARG A 21 -16.14 23.19 -3.22
CA ARG A 21 -17.25 24.07 -2.82
C ARG A 21 -17.22 25.41 -3.57
N LEU A 22 -16.03 26.02 -3.70
CA LEU A 22 -15.87 27.26 -4.47
C LEU A 22 -16.29 27.06 -5.93
N ILE A 23 -15.83 26.01 -6.58
CA ILE A 23 -16.18 25.73 -7.99
C ILE A 23 -17.69 25.53 -8.16
N GLN A 24 -18.35 24.84 -7.22
CA GLN A 24 -19.81 24.66 -7.25
C GLN A 24 -20.57 25.99 -7.14
N SER A 25 -20.03 26.97 -6.41
CA SER A 25 -20.66 28.30 -6.25
C SER A 25 -20.45 29.24 -7.44
N VAL A 26 -19.51 28.92 -8.36
CA VAL A 26 -19.22 29.78 -9.53
C VAL A 26 -20.36 29.73 -10.54
N PRO A 27 -21.06 30.85 -10.81
CA PRO A 27 -22.15 30.88 -11.80
C PRO A 27 -21.59 31.08 -13.21
N SER A 28 -20.85 30.08 -13.72
CA SER A 28 -20.22 30.14 -15.04
C SER A 28 -20.49 28.89 -15.85
N PRO A 29 -20.91 29.02 -17.13
CA PRO A 29 -21.05 27.86 -18.02
C PRO A 29 -19.74 27.06 -18.17
N LYS A 30 -18.57 27.69 -18.00
CA LYS A 30 -17.28 26.99 -18.03
C LYS A 30 -17.05 26.07 -16.81
N ALA A 31 -17.77 26.31 -15.72
CA ALA A 31 -17.71 25.46 -14.53
C ALA A 31 -18.65 24.22 -14.63
N GLU A 32 -19.64 24.25 -15.51
CA GLU A 32 -20.65 23.18 -15.61
C GLU A 32 -20.07 21.79 -15.89
N PRO A 33 -19.11 21.57 -16.81
CA PRO A 33 -18.54 20.25 -17.04
C PRO A 33 -17.90 19.69 -15.76
N PHE A 34 -17.27 20.54 -14.94
CA PHE A 34 -16.66 20.11 -13.69
C PHE A 34 -17.71 19.81 -12.61
N LYS A 35 -18.79 20.60 -12.53
CA LYS A 35 -19.92 20.33 -11.61
C LYS A 35 -20.59 19.00 -11.94
N LEU A 36 -20.83 18.72 -13.22
CA LEU A 36 -21.36 17.43 -13.67
C LEU A 36 -20.42 16.26 -13.34
N TRP A 37 -19.13 16.44 -13.53
CA TRP A 37 -18.13 15.43 -13.15
C TRP A 37 -18.14 15.15 -11.63
N ILE A 38 -18.19 16.18 -10.77
CA ILE A 38 -18.32 15.98 -9.32
C ILE A 38 -19.59 15.20 -8.97
N ALA A 39 -20.74 15.55 -9.60
CA ALA A 39 -22.00 14.87 -9.37
C ALA A 39 -21.94 13.40 -9.78
N GLN A 40 -21.28 13.09 -10.90
CA GLN A 40 -21.05 11.73 -11.35
C GLN A 40 -20.17 10.94 -10.37
N VAL A 41 -19.05 11.51 -9.94
CA VAL A 41 -18.15 10.87 -8.95
C VAL A 41 -18.87 10.60 -7.63
N ALA A 42 -19.70 11.55 -7.18
CA ALA A 42 -20.50 11.36 -5.98
C ALA A 42 -21.53 10.22 -6.14
N LYS A 43 -22.21 10.16 -7.30
CA LYS A 43 -23.14 9.06 -7.62
C LYS A 43 -22.43 7.72 -7.65
N GLU A 44 -21.31 7.61 -8.37
CA GLU A 44 -20.51 6.37 -8.43
C GLU A 44 -20.09 5.91 -7.03
N ARG A 45 -19.73 6.84 -6.14
CA ARG A 45 -19.40 6.51 -4.75
C ARG A 45 -20.60 6.00 -3.97
N LEU A 46 -21.79 6.56 -4.17
CA LEU A 46 -23.03 6.06 -3.55
C LEU A 46 -23.38 4.65 -4.06
N ASP A 47 -23.27 4.42 -5.36
CA ASP A 47 -23.49 3.11 -5.97
C ASP A 47 -22.51 2.06 -5.38
N GLN A 48 -21.24 2.39 -5.22
CA GLN A 48 -20.21 1.54 -4.58
C GLN A 48 -20.47 1.28 -3.09
N MET A 49 -21.17 2.18 -2.40
CA MET A 49 -21.56 1.95 -1.00
C MET A 49 -22.72 0.95 -0.90
N GLN A 50 -23.57 0.87 -1.92
CA GLN A 50 -24.67 -0.09 -2.01
C GLN A 50 -24.18 -1.46 -2.53
N ASP A 51 -23.27 -1.44 -3.49
CA ASP A 51 -22.63 -2.63 -4.07
C ASP A 51 -21.09 -2.54 -3.96
N PRO A 52 -20.50 -3.16 -2.92
CA PRO A 52 -19.04 -3.12 -2.71
C PRO A 52 -18.22 -3.76 -3.83
N GLU A 53 -18.79 -4.65 -4.67
CA GLU A 53 -18.06 -5.26 -5.79
C GLU A 53 -17.64 -4.20 -6.81
N LEU A 54 -18.46 -3.16 -7.02
CA LEU A 54 -18.11 -2.03 -7.89
C LEU A 54 -16.81 -1.32 -7.47
N SER A 55 -16.52 -1.28 -6.16
CA SER A 55 -15.24 -0.71 -5.67
C SER A 55 -14.04 -1.57 -6.05
N ILE A 56 -14.20 -2.89 -6.07
CA ILE A 56 -13.15 -3.84 -6.47
C ILE A 56 -12.93 -3.73 -7.98
N GLU A 57 -14.01 -3.73 -8.76
CA GLU A 57 -13.94 -3.56 -10.22
C GLU A 57 -13.28 -2.24 -10.61
N GLN A 58 -13.65 -1.14 -9.94
CA GLN A 58 -13.02 0.16 -10.16
C GLN A 58 -11.53 0.13 -9.83
N ALA A 59 -11.13 -0.49 -8.73
CA ALA A 59 -9.71 -0.63 -8.38
C ALA A 59 -8.94 -1.44 -9.44
N MET A 60 -9.52 -2.53 -9.95
CA MET A 60 -8.92 -3.32 -11.04
C MET A 60 -8.76 -2.50 -12.32
N ALA A 61 -9.81 -1.74 -12.70
CA ALA A 61 -9.79 -0.87 -13.88
C ALA A 61 -8.73 0.24 -13.74
N ASP A 62 -8.60 0.83 -12.54
CA ASP A 62 -7.61 1.86 -12.26
C ASP A 62 -6.17 1.31 -12.36
N TYR A 63 -5.87 0.13 -11.80
CA TYR A 63 -4.58 -0.52 -11.97
C TYR A 63 -4.30 -0.85 -13.45
N LYS A 64 -5.31 -1.33 -14.18
CA LYS A 64 -5.17 -1.63 -15.62
C LYS A 64 -4.87 -0.37 -16.43
N ARG A 65 -5.57 0.74 -16.16
CA ARG A 65 -5.31 2.06 -16.76
C ARG A 65 -3.92 2.57 -16.46
N LEU A 66 -3.38 2.25 -15.28
CA LEU A 66 -2.02 2.58 -14.88
C LEU A 66 -0.97 1.66 -15.52
N GLY A 67 -1.34 0.66 -16.33
CA GLY A 67 -0.44 -0.21 -17.08
C GLY A 67 0.00 -1.48 -16.36
N TYR A 68 -0.67 -1.87 -15.26
CA TYR A 68 -0.39 -3.15 -14.60
C TYR A 68 -1.05 -4.32 -15.34
N SER A 69 -0.39 -5.49 -15.38
CA SER A 69 -0.93 -6.71 -15.96
C SER A 69 -2.02 -7.32 -15.07
N ASP A 70 -2.97 -8.06 -15.67
CA ASP A 70 -4.05 -8.73 -14.94
C ASP A 70 -3.49 -9.70 -13.87
N ASN A 71 -2.39 -10.41 -14.18
CA ASN A 71 -1.73 -11.29 -13.21
C ASN A 71 -1.19 -10.50 -12.01
N TRP A 72 -0.57 -9.36 -12.24
CA TRP A 72 -0.07 -8.51 -11.16
C TRP A 72 -1.22 -7.94 -10.32
N ILE A 73 -2.32 -7.50 -10.95
CA ILE A 73 -3.52 -6.97 -10.28
C ILE A 73 -4.10 -8.02 -9.33
N ASN A 74 -4.27 -9.26 -9.80
CA ASN A 74 -4.76 -10.35 -8.97
C ASN A 74 -3.85 -10.62 -7.76
N GLN A 75 -2.53 -10.64 -7.95
CA GLN A 75 -1.57 -10.79 -6.85
C GLN A 75 -1.65 -9.63 -5.87
N ARG A 76 -1.84 -8.41 -6.38
CA ARG A 76 -1.95 -7.22 -5.52
C ARG A 76 -3.22 -7.24 -4.66
N LEU A 77 -4.37 -7.62 -5.23
CA LEU A 77 -5.62 -7.78 -4.48
C LEU A 77 -5.48 -8.84 -3.39
N LYS A 78 -4.89 -10.00 -3.71
CA LYS A 78 -4.61 -11.05 -2.74
C LYS A 78 -3.69 -10.57 -1.60
N SER A 79 -2.70 -9.73 -1.92
CA SER A 79 -1.82 -9.16 -0.91
C SER A 79 -2.52 -8.18 0.04
N ILE A 80 -3.60 -7.52 -0.41
CA ILE A 80 -4.43 -6.66 0.44
C ILE A 80 -5.21 -7.51 1.44
N GLU A 81 -5.81 -8.61 0.98
CA GLU A 81 -6.55 -9.55 1.81
C GLU A 81 -5.64 -10.13 2.92
N ILE A 82 -4.51 -10.74 2.54
CA ILE A 82 -3.56 -11.32 3.50
C ILE A 82 -3.07 -10.29 4.51
N ARG A 83 -2.80 -9.06 4.05
CA ARG A 83 -2.41 -7.98 4.96
C ARG A 83 -3.50 -7.62 5.95
N LYS A 84 -4.75 -7.58 5.49
CA LYS A 84 -5.90 -7.31 6.35
C LYS A 84 -6.02 -8.40 7.41
N ASP A 85 -5.97 -9.67 7.02
CA ASP A 85 -6.05 -10.81 7.94
C ASP A 85 -4.98 -10.74 9.04
N LEU A 86 -3.73 -10.42 8.68
CA LEU A 86 -2.66 -10.24 9.65
C LEU A 86 -2.93 -9.06 10.60
N THR A 87 -3.40 -7.93 10.08
CA THR A 87 -3.71 -6.79 10.95
C THR A 87 -4.91 -7.02 11.84
N ASP A 88 -5.89 -7.79 11.40
CA ASP A 88 -7.06 -8.17 12.21
C ASP A 88 -6.64 -9.16 13.33
N GLU A 89 -5.70 -10.08 13.05
CA GLU A 89 -5.09 -10.92 14.09
C GLU A 89 -4.35 -10.07 15.13
N TRP A 90 -3.57 -9.07 14.72
CA TRP A 90 -2.90 -8.15 15.64
C TRP A 90 -3.87 -7.35 16.50
N LYS A 91 -5.00 -6.88 15.93
CA LYS A 91 -6.08 -6.22 16.69
C LYS A 91 -6.73 -7.15 17.71
N LYS A 92 -7.04 -8.37 17.30
CA LYS A 92 -7.60 -9.42 18.17
C LYS A 92 -6.70 -9.69 19.39
N ARG A 93 -5.36 -9.55 19.22
CA ARG A 93 -4.36 -9.70 20.28
C ARG A 93 -4.11 -8.41 21.07
N GLY A 94 -4.90 -7.35 20.86
CA GLY A 94 -4.81 -6.10 21.61
C GLY A 94 -3.65 -5.18 21.22
N LEU A 95 -3.01 -5.39 20.06
CA LEU A 95 -1.98 -4.50 19.57
C LEU A 95 -2.58 -3.18 19.08
N GLU A 96 -1.96 -2.07 19.44
CA GLU A 96 -2.37 -0.74 19.00
C GLU A 96 -1.99 -0.49 17.54
N GLU A 97 -2.95 0.04 16.77
CA GLU A 97 -2.66 0.54 15.42
C GLU A 97 -1.63 1.67 15.47
N GLY A 98 -0.92 1.86 14.36
CA GLY A 98 0.11 2.87 14.25
C GLY A 98 1.48 2.32 14.59
N LEU A 99 2.04 2.61 15.77
CA LEU A 99 3.43 2.31 16.09
C LEU A 99 3.72 0.80 16.14
N HIS A 100 2.87 0.00 16.80
CA HIS A 100 3.06 -1.46 16.89
C HIS A 100 3.00 -2.09 15.50
N PHE A 101 1.98 -1.75 14.70
CA PHE A 101 1.82 -2.29 13.34
C PHE A 101 2.95 -1.87 12.42
N ALA A 102 3.42 -0.63 12.52
CA ALA A 102 4.57 -0.14 11.74
C ALA A 102 5.85 -0.90 12.09
N THR A 103 6.10 -1.08 13.40
CA THR A 103 7.29 -1.78 13.89
C THR A 103 7.30 -3.25 13.45
N LEU A 104 6.20 -3.98 13.66
CA LEU A 104 6.09 -5.38 13.24
C LEU A 104 6.19 -5.54 11.72
N THR A 105 5.61 -4.60 10.98
CA THR A 105 5.73 -4.57 9.51
C THR A 105 7.20 -4.40 9.08
N ASP A 106 7.93 -3.48 9.70
CA ASP A 106 9.34 -3.28 9.39
C ASP A 106 10.21 -4.49 9.76
N ILE A 107 9.86 -5.19 10.85
CA ILE A 107 10.52 -6.45 11.23
C ILE A 107 10.28 -7.53 10.18
N ILE A 108 9.04 -7.73 9.74
CA ILE A 108 8.72 -8.67 8.66
C ILE A 108 9.54 -8.35 7.41
N TYR A 109 9.50 -7.09 6.95
CA TYR A 109 10.28 -6.67 5.78
C TYR A 109 11.77 -6.94 5.96
N LYS A 110 12.34 -6.56 7.10
CA LYS A 110 13.77 -6.73 7.39
C LYS A 110 14.17 -8.19 7.42
N SER A 111 13.30 -9.07 7.93
CA SER A 111 13.58 -10.50 8.04
C SER A 111 13.69 -11.18 6.67
N TRP A 112 12.87 -10.82 5.68
CA TRP A 112 12.93 -11.47 4.36
C TRP A 112 13.75 -10.69 3.33
N SER A 113 13.80 -9.35 3.40
CA SER A 113 14.43 -8.50 2.38
C SER A 113 15.73 -7.82 2.83
N ASP A 114 16.13 -7.97 4.10
CA ASP A 114 17.23 -7.24 4.77
C ASP A 114 17.00 -5.71 4.84
N MET A 115 15.81 -5.22 4.53
CA MET A 115 15.45 -3.79 4.50
C MET A 115 14.17 -3.52 5.28
N THR A 116 14.11 -2.42 6.01
CA THR A 116 12.85 -1.87 6.51
C THR A 116 12.00 -1.36 5.34
N SER A 117 10.72 -1.12 5.56
CA SER A 117 9.81 -0.57 4.53
C SER A 117 10.31 0.76 3.95
N LYS A 118 10.92 1.61 4.78
CA LYS A 118 11.51 2.89 4.38
C LYS A 118 12.77 2.72 3.53
N GLU A 119 13.64 1.77 3.88
CA GLU A 119 14.84 1.44 3.13
C GLU A 119 14.47 0.83 1.78
N TYR A 120 13.47 -0.05 1.75
CA TYR A 120 13.00 -0.66 0.53
C TYR A 120 12.36 0.37 -0.43
N LYS A 121 11.59 1.35 0.10
CA LYS A 121 11.13 2.49 -0.71
C LYS A 121 12.30 3.23 -1.35
N ARG A 122 13.35 3.53 -0.58
CA ARG A 122 14.56 4.20 -1.12
C ARG A 122 15.26 3.35 -2.18
N PHE A 123 15.40 2.05 -1.96
CA PHE A 123 15.97 1.12 -2.91
C PHE A 123 15.23 1.15 -4.27
N LYS A 124 13.89 1.25 -4.23
CA LYS A 124 13.05 1.39 -5.43
C LYS A 124 12.94 2.83 -5.96
N GLY A 125 13.62 3.80 -5.38
CA GLY A 125 13.55 5.21 -5.80
C GLY A 125 12.20 5.88 -5.56
N LEU A 126 11.40 5.37 -4.61
CA LEU A 126 10.08 5.88 -4.27
C LEU A 126 10.15 7.01 -3.24
N ARG A 127 9.29 8.02 -3.38
CA ARG A 127 9.15 9.13 -2.42
C ARG A 127 7.88 9.02 -1.59
N LYS A 128 6.71 9.19 -2.24
CA LYS A 128 5.37 9.15 -1.62
C LYS A 128 4.56 7.94 -2.03
N GLU A 129 4.96 7.27 -3.10
CA GLU A 129 4.25 6.15 -3.71
C GLU A 129 4.12 4.98 -2.72
N ASN A 130 3.10 4.17 -2.90
CA ASN A 130 2.92 2.96 -2.13
C ASN A 130 4.00 1.92 -2.51
N LEU A 131 4.67 1.35 -1.51
CA LEU A 131 5.73 0.37 -1.75
C LEU A 131 5.20 -0.88 -2.47
N ARG A 132 4.06 -1.42 -2.03
CA ARG A 132 3.49 -2.65 -2.60
C ARG A 132 3.01 -2.47 -4.03
N ASP A 133 2.54 -1.28 -4.41
CA ASP A 133 2.16 -0.96 -5.79
C ASP A 133 3.37 -0.89 -6.73
N ASN A 134 4.58 -0.88 -6.17
CA ASN A 134 5.85 -0.86 -6.91
C ASN A 134 6.67 -2.16 -6.72
N MET A 135 6.06 -3.20 -6.17
CA MET A 135 6.64 -4.53 -6.07
C MET A 135 6.35 -5.34 -7.34
N THR A 136 7.33 -6.11 -7.80
CA THR A 136 7.13 -7.15 -8.82
C THR A 136 6.27 -8.28 -8.28
N ASN A 137 5.73 -9.14 -9.15
CA ASN A 137 4.98 -10.32 -8.73
C ASN A 137 5.74 -11.20 -7.74
N LYS A 138 7.06 -11.38 -7.95
CA LYS A 138 7.90 -12.18 -7.04
C LYS A 138 7.99 -11.57 -5.64
N GLU A 139 8.19 -10.27 -5.58
CA GLU A 139 8.27 -9.52 -4.32
C GLU A 139 6.92 -9.52 -3.60
N LEU A 140 5.80 -9.39 -4.31
CA LEU A 140 4.46 -9.52 -3.74
C LEU A 140 4.24 -10.90 -3.14
N VAL A 141 4.60 -11.97 -3.85
CA VAL A 141 4.46 -13.35 -3.36
C VAL A 141 5.30 -13.59 -2.11
N LEU A 142 6.55 -13.13 -2.08
CA LEU A 142 7.41 -13.23 -0.90
C LEU A 142 6.86 -12.45 0.29
N ASN A 143 6.36 -11.25 0.05
CA ASN A 143 5.74 -10.45 1.10
C ASN A 143 4.45 -11.10 1.63
N MET A 144 3.62 -11.66 0.74
CA MET A 144 2.42 -12.40 1.15
C MET A 144 2.78 -13.63 1.98
N LEU A 145 3.81 -14.39 1.57
CA LEU A 145 4.28 -15.55 2.33
C LEU A 145 4.74 -15.16 3.73
N ALA A 146 5.50 -14.06 3.85
CA ALA A 146 5.97 -13.54 5.14
C ALA A 146 4.79 -13.12 6.04
N GLU A 147 3.83 -12.40 5.51
CA GLU A 147 2.65 -11.93 6.25
C GLU A 147 1.73 -13.08 6.66
N LEU A 148 1.47 -14.02 5.75
CA LEU A 148 0.68 -15.22 6.03
C LEU A 148 1.35 -16.09 7.11
N SER A 149 2.65 -16.38 6.97
CA SER A 149 3.39 -17.16 7.96
C SER A 149 3.41 -16.47 9.33
N THR A 150 3.53 -15.14 9.36
CA THR A 150 3.45 -14.38 10.61
C THR A 150 2.08 -14.57 11.29
N LYS A 151 0.99 -14.51 10.52
CA LYS A 151 -0.36 -14.74 11.02
C LYS A 151 -0.52 -16.16 11.57
N GLU A 152 -0.16 -17.18 10.79
CA GLU A 152 -0.27 -18.59 11.20
C GLU A 152 0.53 -18.89 12.48
N ILE A 153 1.76 -18.35 12.58
CA ILE A 153 2.59 -18.51 13.79
C ILE A 153 1.93 -17.78 14.98
N SER A 154 1.39 -16.58 14.76
CA SER A 154 0.68 -15.82 15.80
C SER A 154 -0.54 -16.59 16.32
N GLU A 155 -1.35 -17.17 15.43
CA GLU A 155 -2.52 -17.97 15.82
C GLU A 155 -2.13 -19.24 16.60
N ALA A 156 -1.01 -19.87 16.24
CA ALA A 156 -0.52 -21.10 16.88
C ALA A 156 0.20 -20.85 18.21
N SER A 157 0.93 -19.74 18.35
CA SER A 157 1.75 -19.45 19.53
C SER A 157 1.07 -18.54 20.56
N GLU A 158 -0.03 -17.89 20.16
CA GLU A 158 -0.83 -16.99 21.00
C GLU A 158 -0.02 -15.96 21.80
N PRO A 159 0.80 -15.10 21.11
CA PRO A 159 1.67 -14.16 21.79
C PRO A 159 0.88 -13.12 22.61
N ASP A 160 1.27 -12.95 23.88
CA ASP A 160 0.64 -12.03 24.83
C ASP A 160 1.40 -10.71 24.96
N THR A 161 2.72 -10.73 24.74
CA THR A 161 3.58 -9.56 24.90
C THR A 161 4.05 -9.02 23.54
N PHE A 162 4.33 -7.72 23.49
CA PHE A 162 4.88 -7.11 22.28
C PHE A 162 6.21 -7.73 21.83
N SER A 163 7.04 -8.16 22.78
CA SER A 163 8.30 -8.87 22.51
C SER A 163 8.06 -10.22 21.81
N GLU A 164 7.03 -10.95 22.20
CA GLU A 164 6.66 -12.20 21.53
C GLU A 164 6.15 -11.95 20.12
N HIS A 165 5.34 -10.91 19.92
CA HIS A 165 4.93 -10.48 18.57
C HIS A 165 6.12 -10.11 17.68
N ILE A 166 7.17 -9.49 18.22
CA ILE A 166 8.43 -9.24 17.50
C ILE A 166 9.06 -10.56 17.03
N ASN A 167 9.15 -11.55 17.92
CA ASN A 167 9.70 -12.87 17.59
C ASN A 167 8.87 -13.58 16.51
N VAL A 168 7.54 -13.53 16.61
CA VAL A 168 6.62 -14.08 15.61
C VAL A 168 6.81 -13.41 14.24
N ALA A 169 6.92 -12.08 14.22
CA ALA A 169 7.15 -11.30 13.00
C ALA A 169 8.51 -11.65 12.35
N GLN A 170 9.54 -11.89 13.15
CA GLN A 170 10.85 -12.34 12.66
C GLN A 170 10.77 -13.73 12.04
N GLN A 171 10.13 -14.69 12.73
CA GLN A 171 9.96 -16.06 12.24
C GLN A 171 9.15 -16.07 10.92
N GLY A 172 8.03 -15.37 10.86
CA GLY A 172 7.22 -15.29 9.65
C GLY A 172 7.98 -14.70 8.47
N GLY A 173 8.77 -13.65 8.70
CA GLY A 173 9.65 -13.08 7.68
C GLY A 173 10.76 -14.04 7.23
N GLU A 174 11.36 -14.80 8.13
CA GLU A 174 12.39 -15.80 7.80
C GLU A 174 11.85 -16.96 6.93
N VAL A 175 10.59 -17.33 7.04
CA VAL A 175 9.96 -18.33 6.15
C VAL A 175 10.06 -17.87 4.70
N ALA A 176 9.75 -16.60 4.41
CA ALA A 176 9.85 -16.03 3.07
C ALA A 176 11.30 -15.85 2.59
N ARG A 177 12.27 -15.81 3.50
CA ARG A 177 13.70 -15.75 3.17
C ARG A 177 14.26 -17.09 2.67
N SER A 178 13.67 -18.20 3.10
CA SER A 178 14.15 -19.54 2.74
C SER A 178 14.21 -19.80 1.22
N PRO A 179 13.20 -19.47 0.40
CA PRO A 179 13.28 -19.60 -1.05
C PRO A 179 14.37 -18.73 -1.68
N ILE A 180 14.64 -17.56 -1.10
CA ILE A 180 15.68 -16.64 -1.56
C ILE A 180 17.06 -17.27 -1.34
N ARG A 181 17.30 -17.85 -0.15
CA ARG A 181 18.57 -18.53 0.19
C ARG A 181 18.78 -19.77 -0.68
N ALA A 182 17.78 -20.60 -0.91
CA ALA A 182 17.88 -21.77 -1.74
C ALA A 182 18.23 -21.44 -3.20
N GLY A 183 17.71 -20.32 -3.73
CA GLY A 183 18.04 -19.85 -5.08
C GLY A 183 19.39 -19.13 -5.18
N SER A 184 19.94 -18.63 -4.07
CA SER A 184 21.17 -17.82 -4.04
C SER A 184 22.46 -18.65 -4.00
N GLN A 185 22.39 -19.96 -3.76
CA GLN A 185 23.57 -20.84 -3.91
C GLN A 185 24.12 -20.88 -5.34
N ASN A 186 23.38 -20.35 -6.32
CA ASN A 186 23.80 -20.33 -7.73
C ASN A 186 23.82 -18.96 -8.42
N ARG A 187 23.31 -17.85 -7.82
CA ARG A 187 23.44 -16.46 -8.35
C ARG A 187 22.86 -15.42 -7.35
N GLU A 188 23.65 -14.39 -7.02
CA GLU A 188 23.37 -13.24 -6.19
C GLU A 188 21.99 -12.60 -6.32
N LYS A 189 21.37 -12.21 -5.18
CA LYS A 189 20.33 -11.16 -4.93
C LYS A 189 19.28 -10.87 -6.01
N ARG A 190 18.86 -11.83 -6.84
CA ARG A 190 17.95 -11.60 -7.97
C ARG A 190 16.45 -11.54 -7.62
N TYR A 191 16.08 -11.69 -6.37
CA TYR A 191 14.66 -11.64 -5.98
C TYR A 191 14.18 -10.22 -5.70
N LEU A 192 15.09 -9.35 -5.24
CA LEU A 192 14.82 -7.93 -5.04
C LEU A 192 15.37 -7.14 -6.23
N THR A 193 14.57 -6.26 -6.77
CA THR A 193 14.94 -5.42 -7.89
C THR A 193 14.49 -3.99 -7.68
N ALA A 194 15.28 -3.03 -8.15
CA ALA A 194 14.86 -1.64 -8.24
C ALA A 194 13.79 -1.45 -9.33
N GLN A 195 13.65 -2.41 -10.27
CA GLN A 195 12.66 -2.41 -11.32
C GLN A 195 11.23 -2.38 -10.75
N ARG A 196 10.36 -1.62 -11.41
CA ARG A 196 8.94 -1.51 -11.10
C ARG A 196 8.11 -2.45 -11.98
N PRO A 197 6.88 -2.83 -11.58
CA PRO A 197 6.02 -3.72 -12.37
C PRO A 197 5.68 -3.23 -13.77
N LYS A 198 5.82 -1.92 -14.01
CA LYS A 198 5.49 -1.25 -15.27
C LYS A 198 6.68 -1.05 -16.21
N ASP A 199 7.89 -1.40 -15.76
CA ASP A 199 9.12 -1.18 -16.54
C ASP A 199 9.41 -2.33 -17.53
N ASN A 200 8.40 -3.19 -17.81
CA ASN A 200 8.46 -4.30 -18.77
C ASN A 200 7.75 -3.95 -20.07
#